data_eecc37542471e61ddaa19066485a6fd5
#
_entry.id   eecc37542471e61ddaa19066485a6fd5
#
_cell.length_a   1.000
_cell.length_b   1.000
_cell.length_c   1.000
_cell.angle_alpha   90.00
_cell.angle_beta   90.00
_cell.angle_gamma   90.00
#
_symmetry.space_group_name_H-M   'P 1'
#
loop_
_entity.id
_entity.type
_entity.pdbx_description
1 polymer ?
#
loop_
_entity_poly.entity_id
_entity_poly.type
_entity_poly.pdbx_seq_one_letter_code
_entity_poly.pdbx_strand_id
1 'polypeptide(L)'
;ASSAASDVYKRQLEYFISTHGARKGLADTALKTADAGYLTRRLVDVSHDVIITEEDCGTLRGLVCTDLKNNDEVIATLYERILGRVSVHDIIHPTTGELLVAGGEEITEEIAKKIQDSPIESVEIRSVLTCEAKKGVCAKCYGRNLATSRMVQKGEAVGVIAAQSIGEPGTQLTLRTFHAGGTAANIAANASIVAKNNARLEFEELRTVDIV
;
A
#
# COMPACT_ATOMS: atom_id res chain seq x y z
N ALA A 1 42.98 -25.36 -30.03
CA ALA A 1 42.47 -26.42 -29.15
C ALA A 1 42.57 -26.05 -27.63
N SER A 2 43.55 -25.23 -27.26
CA SER A 2 43.77 -24.86 -25.84
C SER A 2 42.74 -23.85 -25.29
N SER A 3 42.20 -22.98 -26.11
CA SER A 3 41.26 -21.94 -25.64
C SER A 3 39.85 -22.52 -25.33
N ALA A 4 39.34 -23.39 -26.16
CA ALA A 4 38.01 -23.99 -25.96
C ALA A 4 37.93 -24.89 -24.71
N ALA A 5 39.00 -25.66 -24.44
CA ALA A 5 39.07 -26.46 -23.21
C ALA A 5 39.17 -25.58 -21.96
N SER A 6 39.91 -24.46 -22.02
CA SER A 6 39.98 -23.47 -20.94
C SER A 6 38.63 -22.79 -20.67
N ASP A 7 37.86 -22.50 -21.70
CA ASP A 7 36.54 -21.87 -21.59
C ASP A 7 35.50 -22.85 -20.98
N VAL A 8 35.57 -24.13 -21.35
CA VAL A 8 34.72 -25.17 -20.73
C VAL A 8 35.03 -25.30 -19.24
N TYR A 9 36.29 -25.30 -18.86
CA TYR A 9 36.71 -25.39 -17.49
C TYR A 9 36.29 -24.18 -16.67
N LYS A 10 36.42 -22.97 -17.21
CA LYS A 10 35.94 -21.74 -16.58
C LYS A 10 34.42 -21.77 -16.33
N ARG A 11 33.64 -22.22 -17.32
CA ARG A 11 32.19 -22.37 -17.20
C ARG A 11 31.79 -23.39 -16.12
N GLN A 12 32.55 -24.51 -16.01
CA GLN A 12 32.31 -25.47 -14.95
C GLN A 12 32.56 -24.87 -13.53
N LEU A 13 33.62 -24.08 -13.37
CA LEU A 13 33.93 -23.42 -12.12
C LEU A 13 32.86 -22.35 -11.80
N GLU A 14 32.44 -21.55 -12.77
CA GLU A 14 31.37 -20.58 -12.63
C GLU A 14 30.05 -21.23 -12.23
N TYR A 15 29.70 -22.35 -12.85
CA TYR A 15 28.53 -23.13 -12.50
C TYR A 15 28.62 -23.63 -11.06
N PHE A 16 29.75 -24.17 -10.63
CA PHE A 16 29.96 -24.66 -9.27
C PHE A 16 29.82 -23.53 -8.25
N ILE A 17 30.38 -22.35 -8.50
CA ILE A 17 30.25 -21.19 -7.64
C ILE A 17 28.79 -20.71 -7.61
N SER A 18 28.08 -20.67 -8.73
CA SER A 18 26.68 -20.26 -8.78
C SER A 18 25.75 -21.21 -7.99
N THR A 19 26.08 -22.51 -7.94
CA THR A 19 25.30 -23.48 -7.14
C THR A 19 25.38 -23.20 -5.63
N HIS A 20 26.50 -22.66 -5.13
CA HIS A 20 26.59 -22.24 -3.73
C HIS A 20 25.65 -21.09 -3.43
N GLY A 21 25.59 -20.09 -4.31
CA GLY A 21 24.64 -18.98 -4.21
C GLY A 21 23.19 -19.47 -4.23
N ALA A 22 22.85 -20.35 -5.16
CA ALA A 22 21.53 -20.94 -5.27
C ALA A 22 21.12 -21.72 -4.02
N ARG A 23 22.02 -22.54 -3.48
CA ARG A 23 21.78 -23.34 -2.25
C ARG A 23 21.58 -22.44 -1.04
N LYS A 24 22.42 -21.42 -0.87
CA LYS A 24 22.26 -20.43 0.19
C LYS A 24 20.93 -19.72 0.06
N GLY A 25 20.55 -19.37 -1.16
CA GLY A 25 19.26 -18.77 -1.49
C GLY A 25 18.08 -19.61 -1.08
N LEU A 26 18.09 -20.88 -1.37
CA LEU A 26 17.02 -21.80 -0.97
C LEU A 26 16.92 -21.93 0.57
N ALA A 27 18.06 -22.00 1.27
CA ALA A 27 18.07 -22.04 2.71
C ALA A 27 17.52 -20.75 3.35
N ASP A 28 17.94 -19.60 2.86
CA ASP A 28 17.44 -18.30 3.33
C ASP A 28 15.93 -18.14 3.08
N THR A 29 15.43 -18.63 1.94
CA THR A 29 14.00 -18.63 1.64
C THR A 29 13.22 -19.48 2.64
N ALA A 30 13.70 -20.67 2.96
CA ALA A 30 13.05 -21.55 3.92
C ALA A 30 12.96 -20.92 5.32
N LEU A 31 14.01 -20.22 5.76
CA LEU A 31 14.00 -19.51 7.05
C LEU A 31 13.05 -18.31 7.05
N LYS A 32 13.07 -17.50 6.01
CA LYS A 32 12.19 -16.32 5.88
C LYS A 32 10.72 -16.67 5.79
N THR A 33 10.36 -17.85 5.29
CA THR A 33 8.97 -18.33 5.27
C THR A 33 8.40 -18.45 6.69
N ALA A 34 9.20 -18.90 7.65
CA ALA A 34 8.78 -18.96 9.05
C ALA A 34 8.51 -17.55 9.62
N ASP A 35 9.35 -16.57 9.30
CA ASP A 35 9.18 -15.17 9.74
C ASP A 35 7.90 -14.56 9.16
N ALA A 36 7.61 -14.81 7.87
CA ALA A 36 6.37 -14.35 7.22
C ALA A 36 5.13 -14.98 7.86
N GLY A 37 5.17 -16.27 8.19
CA GLY A 37 4.10 -16.97 8.90
C GLY A 37 3.88 -16.43 10.33
N TYR A 38 4.95 -16.16 11.04
CA TYR A 38 4.88 -15.54 12.36
C TYR A 38 4.30 -14.10 12.31
N LEU A 39 4.72 -13.31 11.34
CA LEU A 39 4.15 -11.96 11.12
C LEU A 39 2.65 -12.04 10.88
N THR A 40 2.20 -12.92 9.97
CA THR A 40 0.78 -13.10 9.66
C THR A 40 -0.03 -13.46 10.89
N ARG A 41 0.47 -14.41 11.71
CA ARG A 41 -0.18 -14.80 12.96
C ARG A 41 -0.32 -13.61 13.91
N ARG A 42 0.75 -12.83 14.10
CA ARG A 42 0.69 -11.64 14.97
C ARG A 42 -0.29 -10.58 14.45
N LEU A 43 -0.35 -10.38 13.12
CA LEU A 43 -1.31 -9.46 12.53
C LEU A 43 -2.74 -9.91 12.80
N VAL A 44 -3.03 -11.21 12.64
CA VAL A 44 -4.36 -11.77 12.97
C VAL A 44 -4.67 -11.62 14.46
N ASP A 45 -3.73 -11.96 15.36
CA ASP A 45 -3.95 -11.84 16.80
C ASP A 45 -4.28 -10.40 17.25
N VAL A 46 -3.72 -9.40 16.59
CA VAL A 46 -4.01 -7.97 16.89
C VAL A 46 -5.29 -7.47 16.24
N SER A 47 -5.64 -7.97 15.06
CA SER A 47 -6.73 -7.43 14.25
C SER A 47 -8.03 -8.23 14.30
N HIS A 48 -8.06 -9.40 14.95
CA HIS A 48 -9.25 -10.28 14.94
C HIS A 48 -10.49 -9.62 15.58
N ASP A 49 -10.32 -8.67 16.49
CA ASP A 49 -11.40 -7.93 17.13
C ASP A 49 -11.99 -6.81 16.24
N VAL A 50 -11.35 -6.49 15.09
CA VAL A 50 -11.84 -5.48 14.16
C VAL A 50 -12.91 -6.08 13.27
N ILE A 51 -14.16 -5.94 13.72
CA ILE A 51 -15.37 -6.47 13.07
C ILE A 51 -16.28 -5.29 12.74
N ILE A 52 -17.11 -5.42 11.71
CA ILE A 52 -18.17 -4.44 11.44
C ILE A 52 -19.29 -4.60 12.47
N THR A 53 -19.40 -3.62 13.37
CA THR A 53 -20.35 -3.68 14.51
C THR A 53 -21.62 -2.88 14.28
N GLU A 54 -21.54 -1.80 13.53
CA GLU A 54 -22.65 -0.87 13.28
C GLU A 54 -22.64 -0.38 11.82
N GLU A 55 -23.76 0.14 11.36
CA GLU A 55 -23.86 0.65 10.00
C GLU A 55 -23.19 2.01 9.84
N ASP A 56 -23.43 2.91 10.78
CA ASP A 56 -22.91 4.27 10.75
C ASP A 56 -22.55 4.77 12.15
N CYS A 57 -21.33 5.26 12.33
CA CYS A 57 -20.87 5.87 13.59
C CYS A 57 -21.19 7.37 13.65
N GLY A 58 -21.69 7.98 12.57
CA GLY A 58 -22.04 9.41 12.53
C GLY A 58 -20.87 10.38 12.54
N THR A 59 -19.63 9.92 12.37
CA THR A 59 -18.47 10.82 12.35
C THR A 59 -18.51 11.77 11.16
N LEU A 60 -18.13 13.03 11.40
CA LEU A 60 -17.92 14.05 10.38
C LEU A 60 -16.44 14.19 10.00
N ARG A 61 -15.58 13.34 10.56
CA ARG A 61 -14.15 13.34 10.25
C ARG A 61 -13.89 12.42 9.08
N GLY A 62 -13.21 12.94 8.08
CA GLY A 62 -12.80 12.20 6.91
C GLY A 62 -11.30 12.18 6.68
N LEU A 63 -10.92 11.58 5.57
CA LEU A 63 -9.58 11.61 5.02
C LEU A 63 -9.65 12.27 3.66
N VAL A 64 -8.85 13.32 3.45
CA VAL A 64 -8.75 13.97 2.15
C VAL A 64 -7.95 13.08 1.22
N CYS A 65 -8.58 12.69 0.11
CA CYS A 65 -7.96 11.90 -0.95
C CYS A 65 -7.67 12.79 -2.16
N THR A 66 -6.45 12.69 -2.66
CA THR A 66 -5.95 13.28 -3.90
C THR A 66 -5.29 12.20 -4.74
N ASP A 67 -4.89 12.49 -5.96
CA ASP A 67 -4.03 11.59 -6.72
C ASP A 67 -2.75 11.29 -5.94
N LEU A 68 -2.37 10.02 -5.90
CA LEU A 68 -1.09 9.62 -5.32
C LEU A 68 -0.01 9.72 -6.40
N LYS A 69 0.86 10.73 -6.25
CA LYS A 69 1.96 10.99 -7.18
C LYS A 69 3.30 10.75 -6.48
N ASN A 70 4.23 10.17 -7.22
CA ASN A 70 5.63 10.09 -6.82
C ASN A 70 6.46 10.88 -7.83
N ASN A 71 6.88 12.10 -7.45
CA ASN A 71 7.40 13.12 -8.36
C ASN A 71 6.37 13.46 -9.45
N ASP A 72 6.63 13.09 -10.70
CA ASP A 72 5.76 13.36 -11.85
C ASP A 72 4.92 12.14 -12.30
N GLU A 73 5.11 10.98 -11.66
CA GLU A 73 4.39 9.74 -12.01
C GLU A 73 3.20 9.53 -11.09
N VAL A 74 2.01 9.34 -11.67
CA VAL A 74 0.78 9.02 -10.93
C VAL A 74 0.80 7.51 -10.61
N ILE A 75 0.93 7.17 -9.32
CA ILE A 75 0.90 5.78 -8.84
C ILE A 75 -0.53 5.27 -8.73
N ALA A 76 -1.44 6.09 -8.20
CA ALA A 76 -2.85 5.78 -8.08
C ALA A 76 -3.68 7.03 -8.35
N THR A 77 -4.68 6.89 -9.20
CA THR A 77 -5.60 7.97 -9.56
C THR A 77 -6.60 8.25 -8.43
N LEU A 78 -7.19 9.43 -8.41
CA LEU A 78 -8.26 9.76 -7.48
C LEU A 78 -9.42 8.76 -7.59
N TYR A 79 -9.78 8.37 -8.82
CA TYR A 79 -10.79 7.35 -9.10
C TYR A 79 -10.57 6.06 -8.30
N GLU A 80 -9.36 5.48 -8.38
CA GLU A 80 -9.03 4.22 -7.71
C GLU A 80 -9.07 4.33 -6.18
N ARG A 81 -8.78 5.52 -5.65
CA ARG A 81 -8.74 5.76 -4.22
C ARG A 81 -10.09 6.03 -3.58
N ILE A 82 -11.04 6.60 -4.33
CA ILE A 82 -12.38 6.92 -3.83
C ILE A 82 -13.43 5.85 -4.15
N LEU A 83 -13.15 4.97 -5.10
CA LEU A 83 -14.07 3.93 -5.53
C LEU A 83 -14.54 3.05 -4.37
N GLY A 84 -15.85 2.92 -4.18
CA GLY A 84 -16.46 2.14 -3.11
C GLY A 84 -16.27 2.71 -1.70
N ARG A 85 -15.82 3.95 -1.58
CA ARG A 85 -15.78 4.70 -0.33
C ARG A 85 -17.04 5.52 -0.15
N VAL A 86 -17.26 5.97 1.07
CA VAL A 86 -18.40 6.83 1.42
C VAL A 86 -17.90 8.27 1.56
N SER A 87 -18.59 9.21 0.94
CA SER A 87 -18.28 10.63 1.05
C SER A 87 -18.63 11.15 2.47
N VAL A 88 -17.85 12.11 2.99
CA VAL A 88 -18.18 12.81 4.23
C VAL A 88 -19.17 13.93 3.96
N HIS A 89 -18.91 14.73 2.92
CA HIS A 89 -19.69 15.89 2.53
C HIS A 89 -20.29 15.70 1.14
N ASP A 90 -21.26 16.55 0.81
CA ASP A 90 -21.82 16.62 -0.52
C ASP A 90 -20.74 16.97 -1.54
N ILE A 91 -20.62 16.18 -2.61
CA ILE A 91 -19.70 16.45 -3.71
C ILE A 91 -20.49 17.07 -4.84
N ILE A 92 -20.21 18.36 -5.11
CA ILE A 92 -20.88 19.14 -6.13
C ILE A 92 -19.90 19.38 -7.28
N HIS A 93 -20.37 19.19 -8.52
CA HIS A 93 -19.58 19.48 -9.71
C HIS A 93 -19.33 20.99 -9.82
N PRO A 94 -18.07 21.47 -9.84
CA PRO A 94 -17.75 22.89 -9.71
C PRO A 94 -18.23 23.74 -10.90
N THR A 95 -18.38 23.15 -12.09
CA THR A 95 -18.78 23.87 -13.30
C THR A 95 -20.30 23.83 -13.53
N THR A 96 -20.95 22.69 -13.28
CA THR A 96 -22.37 22.51 -13.53
C THR A 96 -23.25 22.78 -12.32
N GLY A 97 -22.69 22.75 -11.11
CA GLY A 97 -23.46 22.85 -9.86
C GLY A 97 -24.30 21.61 -9.55
N GLU A 98 -24.14 20.51 -10.30
CA GLU A 98 -24.86 19.27 -10.11
C GLU A 98 -24.29 18.55 -8.87
N LEU A 99 -25.21 18.03 -8.03
CA LEU A 99 -24.83 17.17 -6.92
C LEU A 99 -24.44 15.79 -7.47
N LEU A 100 -23.17 15.40 -7.32
CA LEU A 100 -22.65 14.11 -7.76
C LEU A 100 -22.90 13.02 -6.73
N VAL A 101 -22.65 13.32 -5.45
CA VAL A 101 -22.84 12.41 -4.30
C VAL A 101 -23.30 13.22 -3.11
N ALA A 102 -24.31 12.72 -2.40
CA ALA A 102 -24.68 13.26 -1.10
C ALA A 102 -23.74 12.76 0.02
N GLY A 103 -23.55 13.57 1.05
CA GLY A 103 -22.77 13.18 2.22
C GLY A 103 -23.32 11.92 2.89
N GLY A 104 -22.45 10.94 3.15
CA GLY A 104 -22.83 9.65 3.70
C GLY A 104 -23.29 8.60 2.71
N GLU A 105 -23.22 8.88 1.40
CA GLU A 105 -23.51 7.92 0.33
C GLU A 105 -22.24 7.29 -0.25
N GLU A 106 -22.40 6.10 -0.84
CA GLU A 106 -21.31 5.35 -1.49
C GLU A 106 -20.98 5.97 -2.84
N ILE A 107 -19.67 6.13 -3.11
CA ILE A 107 -19.16 6.55 -4.41
C ILE A 107 -19.09 5.32 -5.32
N THR A 108 -20.06 5.19 -6.22
CA THR A 108 -20.11 4.11 -7.21
C THR A 108 -19.12 4.34 -8.35
N GLU A 109 -18.94 3.32 -9.22
CA GLU A 109 -18.01 3.40 -10.36
C GLU A 109 -18.36 4.54 -11.32
N GLU A 110 -19.67 4.72 -11.59
CA GLU A 110 -20.16 5.79 -12.48
C GLU A 110 -19.86 7.18 -11.92
N ILE A 111 -20.09 7.34 -10.61
CA ILE A 111 -19.88 8.60 -9.92
C ILE A 111 -18.37 8.90 -9.80
N ALA A 112 -17.57 7.89 -9.42
CA ALA A 112 -16.12 8.03 -9.34
C ALA A 112 -15.51 8.45 -10.68
N LYS A 113 -16.03 7.94 -11.79
CA LYS A 113 -15.62 8.35 -13.14
C LYS A 113 -16.01 9.79 -13.43
N LYS A 114 -17.22 10.22 -13.10
CA LYS A 114 -17.65 11.62 -13.23
C LYS A 114 -16.77 12.58 -12.40
N ILE A 115 -16.36 12.16 -11.20
CA ILE A 115 -15.46 12.94 -10.37
C ILE A 115 -14.08 13.06 -11.02
N GLN A 116 -13.55 11.97 -11.58
CA GLN A 116 -12.26 11.96 -12.26
C GLN A 116 -12.26 12.84 -13.53
N ASP A 117 -13.37 12.86 -14.27
CA ASP A 117 -13.54 13.67 -15.47
C ASP A 117 -13.80 15.15 -15.14
N SER A 118 -14.10 15.49 -13.90
CA SER A 118 -14.33 16.86 -13.40
C SER A 118 -13.02 17.48 -12.90
N PRO A 119 -12.94 18.82 -12.75
CA PRO A 119 -11.77 19.52 -12.22
C PRO A 119 -11.64 19.40 -10.69
N ILE A 120 -12.16 18.34 -10.09
CA ILE A 120 -12.05 18.08 -8.65
C ILE A 120 -10.72 17.39 -8.36
N GLU A 121 -9.84 18.05 -7.62
CA GLU A 121 -8.51 17.53 -7.27
C GLU A 121 -8.49 16.74 -5.95
N SER A 122 -9.45 16.98 -5.06
CA SER A 122 -9.51 16.36 -3.75
C SER A 122 -10.94 16.05 -3.32
N VAL A 123 -11.11 14.92 -2.67
CA VAL A 123 -12.39 14.45 -2.12
C VAL A 123 -12.18 13.99 -0.68
N GLU A 124 -13.06 14.41 0.23
CA GLU A 124 -13.05 13.93 1.61
C GLU A 124 -13.93 12.70 1.76
N ILE A 125 -13.30 11.56 2.08
CA ILE A 125 -13.95 10.27 2.23
C ILE A 125 -13.91 9.79 3.68
N ARG A 126 -14.86 8.96 4.06
CA ARG A 126 -14.84 8.27 5.35
C ARG A 126 -13.76 7.20 5.35
N SER A 127 -13.11 7.04 6.50
CA SER A 127 -12.01 6.09 6.67
C SER A 127 -12.14 5.32 7.98
N VAL A 128 -11.59 4.11 7.98
CA VAL A 128 -11.45 3.29 9.20
C VAL A 128 -10.61 4.01 10.26
N LEU A 129 -9.64 4.83 9.84
CA LEU A 129 -8.74 5.56 10.73
C LEU A 129 -9.43 6.69 11.52
N THR A 130 -10.54 7.21 10.99
CA THR A 130 -11.32 8.30 11.60
C THR A 130 -12.66 7.81 12.16
N CYS A 131 -12.86 6.48 12.20
CA CYS A 131 -14.09 5.89 12.70
C CYS A 131 -14.23 6.10 14.23
N GLU A 132 -15.40 6.54 14.67
CA GLU A 132 -15.74 6.78 16.07
C GLU A 132 -16.58 5.66 16.70
N ALA A 133 -16.64 4.49 16.07
CA ALA A 133 -17.28 3.31 16.63
C ALA A 133 -16.61 2.88 17.94
N LYS A 134 -17.39 2.56 18.97
CA LYS A 134 -16.85 2.18 20.29
C LYS A 134 -16.08 0.86 20.26
N LYS A 135 -16.48 -0.07 19.41
CA LYS A 135 -15.84 -1.36 19.17
C LYS A 135 -15.88 -1.66 17.68
N GLY A 136 -14.78 -2.20 17.15
CA GLY A 136 -14.70 -2.53 15.74
C GLY A 136 -14.75 -1.29 14.84
N VAL A 137 -15.44 -1.39 13.72
CA VAL A 137 -15.58 -0.35 12.69
C VAL A 137 -17.01 -0.31 12.19
N CYS A 138 -17.52 0.83 11.75
CA CYS A 138 -18.81 0.92 11.08
C CYS A 138 -18.72 0.63 9.58
N ALA A 139 -19.83 0.20 8.97
CA ALA A 139 -19.88 -0.16 7.57
C ALA A 139 -19.55 1.02 6.65
N LYS A 140 -20.06 2.22 6.93
CA LYS A 140 -19.80 3.41 6.12
C LYS A 140 -18.33 3.86 6.15
N CYS A 141 -17.62 3.72 7.29
CA CYS A 141 -16.19 4.04 7.37
C CYS A 141 -15.32 3.01 6.66
N TYR A 142 -15.74 1.75 6.63
CA TYR A 142 -15.06 0.72 5.87
C TYR A 142 -15.34 0.84 4.38
N GLY A 143 -16.61 0.98 4.00
CA GLY A 143 -17.06 1.11 2.62
C GLY A 143 -17.41 -0.23 1.97
N ARG A 144 -17.09 -0.37 0.70
CA ARG A 144 -17.44 -1.51 -0.15
C ARG A 144 -16.60 -2.75 0.17
N ASN A 145 -17.23 -3.91 0.22
CA ASN A 145 -16.55 -5.19 0.22
C ASN A 145 -16.05 -5.51 -1.20
N LEU A 146 -14.75 -5.74 -1.34
CA LEU A 146 -14.10 -5.95 -2.65
C LEU A 146 -14.52 -7.25 -3.34
N ALA A 147 -14.94 -8.27 -2.57
CA ALA A 147 -15.35 -9.56 -3.13
C ALA A 147 -16.77 -9.52 -3.73
N THR A 148 -17.69 -8.82 -3.07
CA THR A 148 -19.09 -8.76 -3.48
C THR A 148 -19.47 -7.49 -4.24
N SER A 149 -18.57 -6.50 -4.26
CA SER A 149 -18.81 -5.18 -4.84
C SER A 149 -20.03 -4.45 -4.26
N ARG A 150 -20.39 -4.73 -3.01
CA ARG A 150 -21.48 -4.10 -2.27
C ARG A 150 -20.98 -3.58 -0.94
N MET A 151 -21.72 -2.68 -0.33
CA MET A 151 -21.42 -2.22 1.03
C MET A 151 -21.26 -3.42 1.97
N VAL A 152 -20.25 -3.32 2.82
CA VAL A 152 -19.92 -4.36 3.82
C VAL A 152 -21.10 -4.57 4.78
N GLN A 153 -21.33 -5.82 5.15
CA GLN A 153 -22.40 -6.18 6.08
C GLN A 153 -21.91 -6.21 7.52
N LYS A 154 -22.82 -5.95 8.44
CA LYS A 154 -22.56 -6.08 9.88
C LYS A 154 -22.16 -7.53 10.22
N GLY A 155 -21.11 -7.68 11.04
CA GLY A 155 -20.57 -8.97 11.47
C GLY A 155 -19.38 -9.46 10.64
N GLU A 156 -18.98 -8.75 9.59
CA GLU A 156 -17.83 -9.14 8.78
C GLU A 156 -16.51 -8.84 9.50
N ALA A 157 -15.61 -9.83 9.56
CA ALA A 157 -14.32 -9.75 10.26
C ALA A 157 -13.26 -9.13 9.36
N VAL A 158 -13.37 -7.84 9.10
CA VAL A 158 -12.50 -7.09 8.18
C VAL A 158 -11.05 -7.05 8.62
N GLY A 159 -10.79 -7.10 9.92
CA GLY A 159 -9.42 -7.13 10.45
C GLY A 159 -8.67 -8.40 10.08
N VAL A 160 -9.34 -9.56 10.17
CA VAL A 160 -8.76 -10.85 9.76
C VAL A 160 -8.49 -10.86 8.25
N ILE A 161 -9.43 -10.35 7.44
CA ILE A 161 -9.27 -10.23 5.98
C ILE A 161 -8.04 -9.36 5.65
N ALA A 162 -7.90 -8.23 6.33
CA ALA A 162 -6.74 -7.35 6.15
C ALA A 162 -5.42 -8.05 6.54
N ALA A 163 -5.37 -8.73 7.68
CA ALA A 163 -4.19 -9.45 8.13
C ALA A 163 -3.77 -10.56 7.15
N GLN A 164 -4.73 -11.31 6.64
CA GLN A 164 -4.49 -12.36 5.64
C GLN A 164 -4.01 -11.78 4.32
N SER A 165 -4.60 -10.68 3.86
CA SER A 165 -4.21 -9.99 2.62
C SER A 165 -2.80 -9.39 2.69
N ILE A 166 -2.33 -9.00 3.87
CA ILE A 166 -0.95 -8.53 4.10
C ILE A 166 0.00 -9.71 4.22
N GLY A 167 -0.42 -10.79 4.87
CA GLY A 167 0.42 -11.96 5.17
C GLY A 167 0.63 -12.89 3.99
N GLU A 168 -0.37 -13.07 3.13
CA GLU A 168 -0.28 -13.95 1.96
C GLU A 168 0.89 -13.57 1.03
N PRO A 169 1.04 -12.33 0.54
CA PRO A 169 2.17 -11.97 -0.30
C PRO A 169 3.51 -11.98 0.45
N GLY A 170 3.52 -11.91 1.78
CA GLY A 170 4.71 -12.00 2.60
C GLY A 170 5.52 -13.27 2.33
N THR A 171 4.85 -14.41 2.21
CA THR A 171 5.47 -15.70 1.85
C THR A 171 6.01 -15.70 0.42
N GLN A 172 5.33 -15.06 -0.52
CA GLN A 172 5.76 -14.97 -1.93
C GLN A 172 6.91 -13.98 -2.11
N LEU A 173 6.93 -12.87 -1.38
CA LEU A 173 8.01 -11.88 -1.40
C LEU A 173 9.33 -12.47 -0.90
N THR A 174 9.30 -13.42 0.05
CA THR A 174 10.51 -14.11 0.50
C THR A 174 11.18 -14.91 -0.62
N LEU A 175 10.41 -15.41 -1.59
CA LEU A 175 10.92 -16.07 -2.78
C LEU A 175 11.49 -15.07 -3.81
N ARG A 176 10.91 -13.86 -3.91
CA ARG A 176 11.30 -12.85 -4.91
C ARG A 176 12.50 -11.99 -4.50
N THR A 177 12.80 -11.83 -3.23
CA THR A 177 13.95 -11.01 -2.78
C THR A 177 15.30 -11.52 -3.27
N PHE A 178 15.37 -12.76 -3.77
CA PHE A 178 16.56 -13.30 -4.42
C PHE A 178 16.82 -12.76 -5.82
N HIS A 179 15.78 -12.33 -6.53
CA HIS A 179 15.90 -11.87 -7.91
C HIS A 179 15.98 -10.35 -8.05
N ALA A 180 15.68 -9.62 -6.99
CA ALA A 180 15.68 -8.16 -7.02
C ALA A 180 16.66 -7.62 -5.97
N GLY A 181 17.88 -7.36 -6.36
CA GLY A 181 18.81 -6.48 -5.61
C GLY A 181 18.29 -5.04 -5.44
N GLY A 182 16.98 -4.83 -5.67
CA GLY A 182 16.34 -3.53 -5.75
C GLY A 182 16.03 -2.85 -4.41
N THR A 183 15.84 -3.60 -3.32
CA THR A 183 15.43 -2.98 -2.05
C THR A 183 16.56 -2.14 -1.44
N ALA A 184 17.79 -2.66 -1.46
CA ALA A 184 18.95 -1.92 -0.97
C ALA A 184 19.30 -0.75 -1.88
N ALA A 185 19.16 -0.89 -3.20
CA ALA A 185 19.35 0.17 -4.17
C ALA A 185 18.31 1.29 -4.03
N ASN A 186 17.04 0.95 -3.80
CA ASN A 186 15.98 1.93 -3.59
C ASN A 186 16.12 2.66 -2.24
N ILE A 187 16.54 1.98 -1.18
CA ILE A 187 16.84 2.62 0.11
C ILE A 187 18.04 3.57 -0.04
N ALA A 188 19.08 3.15 -0.75
CA ALA A 188 20.24 4.01 -1.01
C ALA A 188 19.90 5.20 -1.92
N ALA A 189 19.06 5.02 -2.93
CA ALA A 189 18.59 6.10 -3.80
C ALA A 189 17.71 7.12 -3.05
N ASN A 190 16.87 6.67 -2.11
CA ASN A 190 16.06 7.55 -1.28
C ASN A 190 16.86 8.21 -0.12
N ALA A 191 18.04 7.69 0.22
CA ALA A 191 18.90 8.26 1.26
C ALA A 191 19.77 9.43 0.76
N SER A 192 19.80 9.71 -0.55
CA SER A 192 20.58 10.79 -1.14
C SER A 192 19.72 11.68 -2.04
N ILE A 193 19.81 12.99 -1.82
CA ILE A 193 19.19 13.99 -2.68
C ILE A 193 20.31 14.55 -3.59
N VAL A 194 20.17 14.36 -4.91
CA VAL A 194 21.14 14.87 -5.88
C VAL A 194 20.57 16.13 -6.52
N ALA A 195 21.27 17.24 -6.36
CA ALA A 195 20.91 18.49 -7.04
C ALA A 195 21.18 18.37 -8.55
N LYS A 196 20.17 18.66 -9.37
CA LYS A 196 20.29 18.65 -10.85
C LYS A 196 21.04 19.89 -11.40
N ASN A 197 21.08 20.98 -10.62
CA ASN A 197 21.71 22.24 -10.98
C ASN A 197 22.54 22.75 -9.80
N ASN A 198 23.41 23.75 -10.06
CA ASN A 198 24.11 24.45 -9.00
C ASN A 198 23.10 25.15 -8.08
N ALA A 199 23.10 24.79 -6.82
CA ALA A 199 22.16 25.28 -5.82
C ALA A 199 22.87 25.60 -4.51
N ARG A 200 22.29 26.48 -3.69
CA ARG A 200 22.73 26.75 -2.33
C ARG A 200 21.91 25.86 -1.38
N LEU A 201 22.59 25.15 -0.49
CA LEU A 201 21.96 24.28 0.48
C LEU A 201 21.63 25.09 1.73
N GLU A 202 20.35 25.11 2.12
CA GLU A 202 19.88 25.71 3.37
C GLU A 202 19.21 24.62 4.21
N PHE A 203 19.48 24.58 5.50
CA PHE A 203 18.92 23.63 6.44
C PHE A 203 17.96 24.35 7.37
N GLU A 204 16.72 23.91 7.41
CA GLU A 204 15.77 24.25 8.47
C GLU A 204 15.82 23.13 9.51
N GLU A 205 15.98 23.48 10.80
CA GLU A 205 16.00 22.57 11.95
C GLU A 205 17.04 21.45 11.91
N LEU A 206 18.32 21.81 11.79
CA LEU A 206 19.40 20.82 11.87
C LEU A 206 19.54 20.30 13.32
N ARG A 207 19.21 19.02 13.52
CA ARG A 207 19.51 18.33 14.79
C ARG A 207 20.92 17.74 14.71
N THR A 208 21.84 18.27 15.50
CA THR A 208 23.21 17.75 15.62
C THR A 208 23.35 16.90 16.88
N VAL A 209 24.14 15.83 16.79
CA VAL A 209 24.55 15.02 17.95
C VAL A 209 26.04 15.15 18.08
N ASP A 210 26.49 15.60 19.25
CA ASP A 210 27.92 15.63 19.56
C ASP A 210 28.43 14.21 19.78
N ILE A 211 29.40 13.79 18.98
CA ILE A 211 30.10 12.53 19.16
C ILE A 211 31.19 12.75 20.20
N VAL A 212 31.03 12.17 21.37
CA VAL A 212 32.04 12.14 22.45
C VAL A 212 33.05 11.04 22.18
#